data_b8fb2ed73933229fafb1f517a60e844d
#
_entry.id   b8fb2ed73933229fafb1f517a60e844d
#
_cell.length_a   1.000
_cell.length_b   1.000
_cell.length_c   1.000
_cell.angle_alpha   90.00
_cell.angle_beta   90.00
_cell.angle_gamma   90.00
#
_symmetry.space_group_name_H-M   'P 1'
#
loop_
_entity.id
_entity.type
_entity.pdbx_description
1 polymer ?
#
loop_
_entity_poly.entity_id
_entity_poly.type
_entity_poly.pdbx_seq_one_letter_code
_entity_poly.pdbx_strand_id
1 'polypeptide(L)'
;MSQMENMAVPAVGNMSKEELLELKKAMNAKALAKRRTRTALRVTANVVFAVLILLPLLYAISIALMPSSELFTTELNLFPKNPTFSNFINAFRTVPLLRFILNSFIMAGCITIGQIITCSLAAFAFSFLEFKGKGILFMVVMATMMVPGEATIISNYLTVSGWGMLDTYQVLIVPYLTSAMGIFLFRQFYMTFPISLYESAKLDGCSNLKFIVMILLPLTKSAIGAMAVYTFINAWNMYMWPLLVTGSNNMRTVQIGISMLDSVDSQSITLMIAGVVMIIIPSISIFIIGQKQLIRGMFSGAVKG
;
A
#
# COMPACT_ATOMS: atom_id res chain seq x y z
N MET A 1 11.61 -12.61 36.03
CA MET A 1 11.60 -14.03 36.42
C MET A 1 11.70 -14.22 37.94
N SER A 2 11.01 -13.43 38.75
CA SER A 2 11.14 -13.55 40.23
C SER A 2 9.84 -13.25 41.00
N GLN A 3 8.66 -13.52 40.44
CA GLN A 3 7.38 -13.41 41.14
C GLN A 3 6.44 -14.61 40.93
N MET A 4 6.96 -15.76 40.54
CA MET A 4 6.16 -16.98 40.40
C MET A 4 6.40 -17.98 41.57
N GLU A 5 7.17 -17.64 42.59
CA GLU A 5 7.63 -18.59 43.60
C GLU A 5 6.92 -18.55 44.95
N ASN A 6 5.87 -17.69 45.10
CA ASN A 6 5.14 -17.59 46.35
C ASN A 6 3.62 -17.79 46.22
N MET A 7 3.16 -18.75 45.43
CA MET A 7 1.86 -19.36 45.63
C MET A 7 2.10 -20.75 46.26
N ALA A 8 1.93 -20.83 47.55
CA ALA A 8 1.92 -22.09 48.29
C ALA A 8 0.96 -23.06 47.59
N VAL A 9 1.50 -24.04 46.89
CA VAL A 9 0.76 -25.18 46.36
C VAL A 9 0.31 -25.97 47.60
N PRO A 10 -0.99 -26.04 47.93
CA PRO A 10 -1.44 -26.93 48.99
C PRO A 10 -1.05 -28.36 48.57
N ALA A 11 -0.50 -29.10 49.54
CA ALA A 11 -0.02 -30.45 49.31
C ALA A 11 -1.12 -31.32 48.68
N VAL A 12 -0.96 -31.60 47.38
CA VAL A 12 -1.93 -32.33 46.52
C VAL A 12 -2.09 -33.80 46.98
N GLY A 13 -1.31 -34.23 48.00
CA GLY A 13 -1.23 -35.60 48.43
C GLY A 13 -2.45 -36.15 49.22
N ASN A 14 -3.36 -35.32 49.73
CA ASN A 14 -4.48 -35.76 50.57
C ASN A 14 -5.85 -35.26 50.14
N MET A 15 -6.01 -34.73 48.92
CA MET A 15 -7.32 -34.25 48.45
C MET A 15 -8.13 -35.38 47.83
N SER A 16 -9.43 -35.41 48.14
CA SER A 16 -10.39 -36.31 47.52
C SER A 16 -10.51 -36.00 46.00
N LYS A 17 -10.95 -36.99 45.21
CA LYS A 17 -11.14 -36.78 43.76
C LYS A 17 -12.14 -35.66 43.48
N GLU A 18 -13.12 -35.43 44.33
CA GLU A 18 -14.13 -34.35 44.21
C GLU A 18 -13.54 -32.99 44.47
N GLU A 19 -12.72 -32.82 45.52
CA GLU A 19 -12.03 -31.57 45.85
C GLU A 19 -11.03 -31.16 44.73
N LEU A 20 -10.32 -32.16 44.14
CA LEU A 20 -9.42 -31.94 43.00
C LEU A 20 -10.19 -31.46 41.75
N LEU A 21 -11.42 -31.99 41.53
CA LEU A 21 -12.26 -31.59 40.40
C LEU A 21 -12.79 -30.18 40.57
N GLU A 22 -13.19 -29.83 41.81
CA GLU A 22 -13.67 -28.48 42.16
C GLU A 22 -12.53 -27.46 42.03
N LEU A 23 -11.35 -27.77 42.52
CA LEU A 23 -10.18 -26.90 42.37
C LEU A 23 -9.79 -26.67 40.91
N LYS A 24 -9.84 -27.69 40.06
CA LYS A 24 -9.61 -27.58 38.60
C LYS A 24 -10.70 -26.70 37.93
N LYS A 25 -11.95 -26.85 38.29
CA LYS A 25 -13.03 -26.01 37.79
C LYS A 25 -12.84 -24.54 38.19
N ALA A 26 -12.49 -24.28 39.44
CA ALA A 26 -12.23 -22.92 39.94
C ALA A 26 -11.00 -22.29 39.29
N MET A 27 -9.91 -23.04 39.09
CA MET A 27 -8.73 -22.57 38.36
C MET A 27 -9.04 -22.28 36.87
N ASN A 28 -9.78 -23.16 36.21
CA ASN A 28 -10.21 -22.95 34.82
C ASN A 28 -11.15 -21.73 34.70
N ALA A 29 -12.06 -21.54 35.62
CA ALA A 29 -12.95 -20.35 35.65
C ALA A 29 -12.16 -19.05 35.85
N LYS A 30 -11.18 -19.02 36.77
CA LYS A 30 -10.29 -17.87 36.96
C LYS A 30 -9.40 -17.62 35.72
N ALA A 31 -8.84 -18.65 35.11
CA ALA A 31 -8.06 -18.55 33.89
C ALA A 31 -8.89 -18.03 32.70
N LEU A 32 -10.14 -18.51 32.55
CA LEU A 32 -11.09 -18.04 31.55
C LEU A 32 -11.50 -16.59 31.80
N ALA A 33 -11.78 -16.19 33.04
CA ALA A 33 -12.09 -14.82 33.40
C ALA A 33 -10.92 -13.88 33.08
N LYS A 34 -9.69 -14.22 33.48
CA LYS A 34 -8.46 -13.47 33.17
C LYS A 34 -8.22 -13.36 31.67
N ARG A 35 -8.47 -14.45 30.91
CA ARG A 35 -8.38 -14.44 29.44
C ARG A 35 -9.42 -13.52 28.79
N ARG A 36 -10.68 -13.57 29.28
CA ARG A 36 -11.77 -12.67 28.82
C ARG A 36 -11.45 -11.21 29.08
N THR A 37 -11.01 -10.87 30.30
CA THR A 37 -10.62 -9.49 30.65
C THR A 37 -9.46 -8.99 29.78
N ARG A 38 -8.42 -9.82 29.58
CA ARG A 38 -7.28 -9.47 28.71
C ARG A 38 -7.72 -9.28 27.24
N THR A 39 -8.64 -10.13 26.77
CA THR A 39 -9.18 -10.02 25.41
C THR A 39 -10.04 -8.76 25.28
N ALA A 40 -10.92 -8.49 26.26
CA ALA A 40 -11.74 -7.28 26.27
C ALA A 40 -10.85 -6.02 26.26
N LEU A 41 -9.84 -5.96 27.13
CA LEU A 41 -8.90 -4.82 27.15
C LEU A 41 -8.17 -4.62 25.81
N ARG A 42 -7.72 -5.71 25.17
CA ARG A 42 -7.10 -5.62 23.85
C ARG A 42 -8.07 -5.13 22.77
N VAL A 43 -9.30 -5.64 22.77
CA VAL A 43 -10.34 -5.21 21.82
C VAL A 43 -10.66 -3.74 22.03
N THR A 44 -10.88 -3.32 23.28
CA THR A 44 -11.14 -1.91 23.60
C THR A 44 -9.98 -1.01 23.16
N ALA A 45 -8.74 -1.38 23.47
CA ALA A 45 -7.57 -0.64 23.01
C ALA A 45 -7.52 -0.54 21.48
N ASN A 46 -7.73 -1.65 20.77
CA ASN A 46 -7.75 -1.66 19.29
C ASN A 46 -8.86 -0.79 18.73
N VAL A 47 -10.06 -0.79 19.33
CA VAL A 47 -11.17 0.06 18.91
C VAL A 47 -10.84 1.54 19.13
N VAL A 48 -10.28 1.89 20.30
CA VAL A 48 -9.86 3.28 20.59
C VAL A 48 -8.81 3.74 19.57
N PHE A 49 -7.77 2.93 19.31
CA PHE A 49 -6.76 3.26 18.30
C PHE A 49 -7.37 3.38 16.90
N ALA A 50 -8.29 2.49 16.52
CA ALA A 50 -8.96 2.56 15.23
C ALA A 50 -9.77 3.86 15.08
N VAL A 51 -10.52 4.25 16.12
CA VAL A 51 -11.28 5.51 16.12
C VAL A 51 -10.34 6.71 16.02
N LEU A 52 -9.24 6.74 16.78
CA LEU A 52 -8.25 7.83 16.72
C LEU A 52 -7.62 7.97 15.34
N ILE A 53 -7.29 6.85 14.68
CA ILE A 53 -6.71 6.85 13.31
C ILE A 53 -7.75 7.30 12.28
N LEU A 54 -9.01 6.90 12.43
CA LEU A 54 -10.07 7.24 11.50
C LEU A 54 -10.65 8.64 11.73
N LEU A 55 -10.41 9.26 12.89
CA LEU A 55 -10.97 10.56 13.25
C LEU A 55 -10.65 11.66 12.22
N PRO A 56 -9.41 11.85 11.72
CA PRO A 56 -9.13 12.85 10.69
C PRO A 56 -9.90 12.60 9.39
N LEU A 57 -10.05 11.33 8.99
CA LEU A 57 -10.80 10.94 7.80
C LEU A 57 -12.31 11.21 7.96
N LEU A 58 -12.88 10.86 9.11
CA LEU A 58 -14.27 11.14 9.43
C LEU A 58 -14.54 12.65 9.47
N TYR A 59 -13.60 13.41 10.03
CA TYR A 59 -13.69 14.87 10.05
C TYR A 59 -13.58 15.48 8.64
N ALA A 60 -12.70 14.97 7.79
CA ALA A 60 -12.63 15.37 6.39
C ALA A 60 -13.96 15.11 5.64
N ILE A 61 -14.61 13.96 5.87
CA ILE A 61 -15.93 13.65 5.31
C ILE A 61 -16.99 14.65 5.87
N SER A 62 -16.91 14.96 7.17
CA SER A 62 -17.78 15.96 7.79
C SER A 62 -17.63 17.33 7.13
N ILE A 63 -16.40 17.83 6.95
CA ILE A 63 -16.13 19.11 6.28
C ILE A 63 -16.60 19.09 4.80
N ALA A 64 -16.38 17.97 4.10
CA ALA A 64 -16.82 17.84 2.71
C ALA A 64 -18.34 17.99 2.54
N LEU A 65 -19.10 17.68 3.61
CA LEU A 65 -20.56 17.84 3.66
C LEU A 65 -21.02 19.19 4.25
N MET A 66 -20.09 20.03 4.77
CA MET A 66 -20.43 21.35 5.32
C MET A 66 -20.54 22.40 4.23
N PRO A 67 -21.55 23.29 4.27
CA PRO A 67 -21.52 24.54 3.52
C PRO A 67 -20.32 25.40 3.96
N SER A 68 -19.71 26.15 3.03
CA SER A 68 -18.55 27.02 3.34
C SER A 68 -18.84 28.02 4.48
N SER A 69 -20.09 28.47 4.63
CA SER A 69 -20.51 29.36 5.70
C SER A 69 -20.44 28.75 7.10
N GLU A 70 -20.52 27.43 7.22
CA GLU A 70 -20.39 26.73 8.52
C GLU A 70 -18.93 26.49 8.92
N LEU A 71 -18.01 26.42 7.95
CA LEU A 71 -16.60 26.17 8.22
C LEU A 71 -15.88 27.37 8.83
N PHE A 72 -16.26 28.59 8.41
CA PHE A 72 -15.61 29.85 8.81
C PHE A 72 -16.31 30.53 10.00
N THR A 73 -16.96 29.74 10.87
CA THR A 73 -17.53 30.25 12.12
C THR A 73 -16.50 30.21 13.24
N THR A 74 -16.70 31.02 14.29
CA THR A 74 -15.87 31.03 15.50
C THR A 74 -16.00 29.73 16.33
N GLU A 75 -17.02 28.93 16.08
CA GLU A 75 -17.28 27.65 16.77
C GLU A 75 -16.70 26.49 15.96
N LEU A 76 -16.02 25.56 16.66
CA LEU A 76 -15.55 24.33 16.04
C LEU A 76 -16.75 23.38 15.80
N ASN A 77 -17.21 23.30 14.57
CA ASN A 77 -18.25 22.38 14.16
C ASN A 77 -17.63 21.04 13.74
N LEU A 78 -17.82 19.99 14.56
CA LEU A 78 -17.36 18.64 14.22
C LEU A 78 -18.27 17.95 13.21
N PHE A 79 -19.56 18.31 13.18
CA PHE A 79 -20.56 17.75 12.27
C PHE A 79 -21.31 18.87 11.57
N PRO A 80 -21.71 18.68 10.30
CA PRO A 80 -22.49 19.68 9.57
C PRO A 80 -23.86 19.87 10.22
N LYS A 81 -24.26 21.12 10.47
CA LYS A 81 -25.63 21.48 10.87
C LYS A 81 -26.61 21.32 9.70
N ASN A 82 -26.16 21.67 8.49
CA ASN A 82 -26.91 21.56 7.23
C ASN A 82 -26.10 20.76 6.19
N PRO A 83 -26.09 19.41 6.24
CA PRO A 83 -25.29 18.61 5.35
C PRO A 83 -25.70 18.82 3.86
N THR A 84 -24.71 19.04 3.01
CA THR A 84 -24.93 19.26 1.57
C THR A 84 -23.94 18.47 0.72
N PHE A 85 -24.40 18.01 -0.45
CA PHE A 85 -23.55 17.40 -1.48
C PHE A 85 -23.04 18.41 -2.52
N SER A 86 -23.35 19.71 -2.34
CA SER A 86 -22.97 20.74 -3.31
C SER A 86 -21.46 20.83 -3.54
N ASN A 87 -20.64 20.61 -2.50
CA ASN A 87 -19.17 20.63 -2.63
C ASN A 87 -18.67 19.55 -3.59
N PHE A 88 -19.24 18.34 -3.54
CA PHE A 88 -18.89 17.25 -4.45
C PHE A 88 -19.28 17.58 -5.90
N ILE A 89 -20.49 18.10 -6.11
CA ILE A 89 -20.99 18.52 -7.43
C ILE A 89 -20.13 19.65 -8.00
N ASN A 90 -19.82 20.63 -7.17
CA ASN A 90 -19.01 21.77 -7.58
C ASN A 90 -17.57 21.37 -7.89
N ALA A 91 -16.98 20.41 -7.16
CA ALA A 91 -15.65 19.87 -7.49
C ALA A 91 -15.60 19.27 -8.90
N PHE A 92 -16.63 18.52 -9.31
CA PHE A 92 -16.74 17.99 -10.69
C PHE A 92 -16.99 19.08 -11.76
N ARG A 93 -17.58 20.21 -11.38
CA ARG A 93 -17.83 21.34 -12.30
C ARG A 93 -16.60 22.23 -12.46
N THR A 94 -15.80 22.37 -11.40
CA THR A 94 -14.63 23.26 -11.37
C THR A 94 -13.47 22.70 -12.16
N VAL A 95 -13.23 21.39 -12.06
CA VAL A 95 -12.16 20.68 -12.79
C VAL A 95 -12.72 19.41 -13.42
N PRO A 96 -12.17 18.92 -14.55
CA PRO A 96 -12.61 17.67 -15.18
C PRO A 96 -12.12 16.45 -14.39
N LEU A 97 -12.55 16.36 -13.12
CA LEU A 97 -12.05 15.40 -12.12
C LEU A 97 -12.17 13.94 -12.58
N LEU A 98 -13.27 13.59 -13.29
CA LEU A 98 -13.44 12.25 -13.85
C LEU A 98 -12.31 11.89 -14.83
N ARG A 99 -11.91 12.85 -15.69
CA ARG A 99 -10.79 12.66 -16.62
C ARG A 99 -9.50 12.43 -15.87
N PHE A 100 -9.25 13.23 -14.82
CA PHE A 100 -8.04 13.10 -14.00
C PHE A 100 -7.99 11.78 -13.24
N ILE A 101 -9.13 11.30 -12.72
CA ILE A 101 -9.25 9.97 -12.12
C ILE A 101 -8.90 8.87 -13.13
N LEU A 102 -9.46 8.94 -14.35
CA LEU A 102 -9.17 7.97 -15.41
C LEU A 102 -7.69 7.98 -15.80
N ASN A 103 -7.09 9.18 -15.97
CA ASN A 103 -5.67 9.31 -16.25
C ASN A 103 -4.81 8.68 -15.17
N SER A 104 -5.15 8.89 -13.88
CA SER A 104 -4.45 8.27 -12.77
C SER A 104 -4.59 6.76 -12.75
N PHE A 105 -5.77 6.21 -13.06
CA PHE A 105 -5.97 4.76 -13.19
C PHE A 105 -5.14 4.18 -14.33
N ILE A 106 -5.11 4.82 -15.50
CA ILE A 106 -4.31 4.40 -16.65
C ILE A 106 -2.82 4.44 -16.28
N MET A 107 -2.33 5.57 -15.75
CA MET A 107 -0.95 5.74 -15.33
C MET A 107 -0.55 4.69 -14.29
N ALA A 108 -1.27 4.61 -13.17
CA ALA A 108 -0.93 3.71 -12.08
C ALA A 108 -1.06 2.23 -12.48
N GLY A 109 -2.07 1.87 -13.27
CA GLY A 109 -2.27 0.53 -13.80
C GLY A 109 -1.14 0.10 -14.75
N CYS A 110 -0.79 0.95 -15.71
CA CYS A 110 0.28 0.66 -16.66
C CYS A 110 1.66 0.58 -15.98
N ILE A 111 1.97 1.48 -15.04
CA ILE A 111 3.20 1.41 -14.24
C ILE A 111 3.24 0.12 -13.44
N THR A 112 2.14 -0.26 -12.80
CA THR A 112 2.06 -1.49 -12.00
C THR A 112 2.32 -2.74 -12.84
N ILE A 113 1.65 -2.87 -13.98
CA ILE A 113 1.82 -4.00 -14.90
C ILE A 113 3.26 -4.00 -15.44
N GLY A 114 3.75 -2.84 -15.87
CA GLY A 114 5.11 -2.68 -16.38
C GLY A 114 6.17 -3.08 -15.37
N GLN A 115 6.05 -2.62 -14.12
CA GLN A 115 6.98 -3.01 -13.05
C GLN A 115 6.91 -4.51 -12.72
N ILE A 116 5.72 -5.11 -12.67
CA ILE A 116 5.61 -6.56 -12.45
C ILE A 116 6.37 -7.32 -13.53
N ILE A 117 6.21 -6.95 -14.79
CA ILE A 117 6.88 -7.61 -15.91
C ILE A 117 8.39 -7.38 -15.84
N THR A 118 8.85 -6.14 -15.83
CA THR A 118 10.28 -5.80 -15.94
C THR A 118 11.06 -6.26 -14.70
N CYS A 119 10.51 -6.04 -13.50
CA CYS A 119 11.16 -6.45 -12.26
C CYS A 119 11.20 -7.98 -12.11
N SER A 120 10.14 -8.69 -12.54
CA SER A 120 10.11 -10.16 -12.55
C SER A 120 11.17 -10.72 -13.49
N LEU A 121 11.29 -10.20 -14.70
CA LEU A 121 12.30 -10.63 -15.66
C LEU A 121 13.72 -10.37 -15.17
N ALA A 122 13.99 -9.17 -14.64
CA ALA A 122 15.28 -8.83 -14.06
C ALA A 122 15.62 -9.69 -12.84
N ALA A 123 14.66 -9.88 -11.94
CA ALA A 123 14.81 -10.73 -10.76
C ALA A 123 15.07 -12.19 -11.13
N PHE A 124 14.42 -12.71 -12.19
CA PHE A 124 14.70 -14.05 -12.70
C PHE A 124 16.16 -14.15 -13.17
N ALA A 125 16.65 -13.19 -13.94
CA ALA A 125 18.04 -13.18 -14.40
C ALA A 125 19.02 -13.17 -13.21
N PHE A 126 18.75 -12.33 -12.19
CA PHE A 126 19.59 -12.26 -10.98
C PHE A 126 19.45 -13.46 -10.03
N SER A 127 18.42 -14.29 -10.18
CA SER A 127 18.21 -15.47 -9.30
C SER A 127 18.72 -16.75 -9.97
N PHE A 128 18.32 -17.03 -11.20
CA PHE A 128 18.47 -18.33 -11.85
C PHE A 128 19.54 -18.39 -12.95
N LEU A 129 19.88 -17.25 -13.57
CA LEU A 129 20.90 -17.26 -14.63
C LEU A 129 22.28 -17.02 -14.04
N GLU A 130 23.28 -17.68 -14.64
CA GLU A 130 24.69 -17.46 -14.37
C GLU A 130 25.33 -16.64 -15.50
N PHE A 131 25.88 -15.47 -15.13
CA PHE A 131 26.61 -14.59 -16.06
C PHE A 131 27.68 -13.79 -15.32
N LYS A 132 28.73 -13.40 -16.07
CA LYS A 132 29.84 -12.61 -15.53
C LYS A 132 29.37 -11.25 -15.04
N GLY A 133 29.79 -10.86 -13.84
CA GLY A 133 29.43 -9.55 -13.26
C GLY A 133 28.05 -9.48 -12.61
N LYS A 134 27.29 -10.59 -12.50
CA LYS A 134 25.95 -10.68 -11.88
C LYS A 134 25.88 -9.93 -10.55
N GLY A 135 26.82 -10.17 -9.63
CA GLY A 135 26.85 -9.54 -8.31
C GLY A 135 27.08 -8.03 -8.39
N ILE A 136 28.02 -7.59 -9.22
CA ILE A 136 28.34 -6.16 -9.43
C ILE A 136 27.13 -5.44 -10.02
N LEU A 137 26.53 -6.00 -11.07
CA LEU A 137 25.35 -5.39 -11.71
C LEU A 137 24.17 -5.29 -10.73
N PHE A 138 23.93 -6.34 -9.94
CA PHE A 138 22.90 -6.30 -8.91
C PHE A 138 23.20 -5.22 -7.86
N MET A 139 24.46 -5.08 -7.43
CA MET A 139 24.89 -4.03 -6.50
C MET A 139 24.65 -2.63 -7.08
N VAL A 140 24.97 -2.42 -8.36
CA VAL A 140 24.71 -1.14 -9.05
C VAL A 140 23.22 -0.85 -9.10
N VAL A 141 22.38 -1.83 -9.43
CA VAL A 141 20.91 -1.65 -9.39
C VAL A 141 20.44 -1.29 -7.99
N MET A 142 20.95 -1.93 -6.94
CA MET A 142 20.58 -1.57 -5.55
C MET A 142 21.10 -0.18 -5.16
N ALA A 143 22.26 0.23 -5.64
CA ALA A 143 22.80 1.56 -5.38
C ALA A 143 21.91 2.68 -5.95
N THR A 144 21.15 2.43 -7.01
CA THR A 144 20.18 3.42 -7.53
C THR A 144 19.09 3.77 -6.52
N MET A 145 18.77 2.89 -5.58
CA MET A 145 17.80 3.19 -4.50
C MET A 145 18.30 4.26 -3.51
N MET A 146 19.62 4.48 -3.45
CA MET A 146 20.19 5.49 -2.56
C MET A 146 20.08 6.91 -3.14
N VAL A 147 19.75 7.03 -4.43
CA VAL A 147 19.56 8.32 -5.10
C VAL A 147 18.11 8.77 -4.87
N PRO A 148 17.87 9.89 -4.16
CA PRO A 148 16.53 10.43 -4.01
C PRO A 148 15.92 10.77 -5.36
N GLY A 149 14.68 10.36 -5.61
CA GLY A 149 13.98 10.63 -6.89
C GLY A 149 13.86 12.13 -7.19
N GLU A 150 13.68 12.93 -6.15
CA GLU A 150 13.59 14.40 -6.24
C GLU A 150 14.89 15.03 -6.77
N ALA A 151 16.05 14.45 -6.47
CA ALA A 151 17.35 14.96 -6.95
C ALA A 151 17.50 14.80 -8.47
N THR A 152 16.82 13.83 -9.08
CA THR A 152 16.93 13.54 -10.51
C THR A 152 15.78 14.13 -11.35
N ILE A 153 14.78 14.73 -10.70
CA ILE A 153 13.53 15.13 -11.34
C ILE A 153 13.73 16.15 -12.46
N ILE A 154 14.61 17.13 -12.26
CA ILE A 154 14.90 18.18 -13.27
C ILE A 154 15.63 17.57 -14.46
N SER A 155 16.63 16.73 -14.24
CA SER A 155 17.37 16.06 -15.32
C SER A 155 16.47 15.14 -16.15
N ASN A 156 15.58 14.41 -15.47
CA ASN A 156 14.57 13.57 -16.13
C ASN A 156 13.60 14.42 -16.97
N TYR A 157 13.13 15.56 -16.42
CA TYR A 157 12.27 16.50 -17.15
C TYR A 157 12.95 17.02 -18.42
N LEU A 158 14.19 17.48 -18.32
CA LEU A 158 14.95 17.97 -19.49
C LEU A 158 15.12 16.87 -20.55
N THR A 159 15.37 15.65 -20.12
CA THR A 159 15.53 14.50 -21.02
C THR A 159 14.22 14.22 -21.79
N VAL A 160 13.10 14.07 -21.08
CA VAL A 160 11.82 13.76 -21.75
C VAL A 160 11.27 14.95 -22.56
N SER A 161 11.58 16.17 -22.13
CA SER A 161 11.28 17.40 -22.89
C SER A 161 12.06 17.42 -24.22
N GLY A 162 13.37 17.10 -24.18
CA GLY A 162 14.18 16.97 -25.37
C GLY A 162 13.72 15.88 -26.35
N TRP A 163 13.01 14.86 -25.86
CA TRP A 163 12.38 13.82 -26.67
C TRP A 163 10.98 14.19 -27.18
N GLY A 164 10.44 15.38 -26.82
CA GLY A 164 9.12 15.79 -27.22
C GLY A 164 7.97 14.98 -26.57
N MET A 165 8.22 14.35 -25.41
CA MET A 165 7.25 13.47 -24.76
C MET A 165 6.30 14.20 -23.81
N LEU A 166 6.48 15.51 -23.58
CA LEU A 166 5.61 16.25 -22.64
C LEU A 166 4.14 16.14 -23.01
N ASP A 167 3.30 16.18 -21.97
CA ASP A 167 1.83 16.14 -22.07
C ASP A 167 1.28 14.88 -22.76
N THR A 168 1.91 13.73 -22.51
CA THR A 168 1.53 12.41 -23.04
C THR A 168 1.45 11.35 -21.95
N TYR A 169 0.76 10.22 -22.21
CA TYR A 169 0.81 9.05 -21.32
C TYR A 169 2.20 8.42 -21.25
N GLN A 170 2.99 8.50 -22.33
CA GLN A 170 4.34 7.94 -22.37
C GLN A 170 5.22 8.57 -21.30
N VAL A 171 5.21 9.89 -21.15
CA VAL A 171 6.01 10.57 -20.13
C VAL A 171 5.58 10.25 -18.71
N LEU A 172 4.30 9.96 -18.50
CA LEU A 172 3.78 9.57 -17.20
C LEU A 172 4.16 8.13 -16.81
N ILE A 173 4.33 7.23 -17.78
CA ILE A 173 4.44 5.79 -17.57
C ILE A 173 5.88 5.29 -17.75
N VAL A 174 6.54 5.64 -18.86
CA VAL A 174 7.82 5.03 -19.27
C VAL A 174 8.93 5.18 -18.22
N PRO A 175 9.15 6.34 -17.58
CA PRO A 175 10.21 6.50 -16.59
C PRO A 175 10.04 5.60 -15.35
N TYR A 176 8.83 5.07 -15.12
CA TYR A 176 8.48 4.30 -13.93
C TYR A 176 8.19 2.82 -14.23
N LEU A 177 8.49 2.32 -15.42
CA LEU A 177 8.23 0.92 -15.82
C LEU A 177 9.10 -0.10 -15.08
N THR A 178 10.14 0.33 -14.38
CA THR A 178 11.00 -0.55 -13.58
C THR A 178 11.33 0.10 -12.24
N SER A 179 11.72 -0.72 -11.27
CA SER A 179 12.03 -0.28 -9.92
C SER A 179 13.07 -1.22 -9.30
N ALA A 180 14.17 -0.66 -8.76
CA ALA A 180 15.17 -1.44 -8.05
C ALA A 180 14.57 -2.16 -6.83
N MET A 181 13.63 -1.52 -6.11
CA MET A 181 12.90 -2.15 -5.02
C MET A 181 12.06 -3.34 -5.49
N GLY A 182 11.40 -3.21 -6.64
CA GLY A 182 10.66 -4.31 -7.25
C GLY A 182 11.55 -5.48 -7.65
N ILE A 183 12.70 -5.19 -8.28
CA ILE A 183 13.71 -6.21 -8.63
C ILE A 183 14.20 -6.93 -7.38
N PHE A 184 14.54 -6.18 -6.32
CA PHE A 184 14.97 -6.73 -5.04
C PHE A 184 13.89 -7.64 -4.43
N LEU A 185 12.65 -7.17 -4.35
CA LEU A 185 11.53 -7.91 -3.76
C LEU A 185 11.33 -9.25 -4.50
N PHE A 186 11.18 -9.22 -5.84
CA PHE A 186 11.00 -10.45 -6.61
C PHE A 186 12.19 -11.38 -6.49
N ARG A 187 13.43 -10.86 -6.48
CA ARG A 187 14.62 -11.67 -6.30
C ARG A 187 14.61 -12.37 -4.94
N GLN A 188 14.24 -11.69 -3.85
CA GLN A 188 14.14 -12.33 -2.53
C GLN A 188 13.14 -13.48 -2.53
N PHE A 189 12.00 -13.31 -3.19
CA PHE A 189 11.04 -14.41 -3.34
C PHE A 189 11.57 -15.55 -4.21
N TYR A 190 12.19 -15.24 -5.33
CA TYR A 190 12.72 -16.25 -6.26
C TYR A 190 13.83 -17.08 -5.63
N MET A 191 14.66 -16.50 -4.78
CA MET A 191 15.69 -17.22 -4.04
C MET A 191 15.15 -18.16 -2.95
N THR A 192 13.86 -18.12 -2.64
CA THR A 192 13.25 -19.11 -1.73
C THR A 192 13.01 -20.46 -2.42
N PHE A 193 13.01 -20.49 -3.75
CA PHE A 193 12.81 -21.73 -4.51
C PHE A 193 14.17 -22.43 -4.74
N PRO A 194 14.20 -23.76 -4.63
CA PRO A 194 15.42 -24.51 -4.89
C PRO A 194 15.78 -24.42 -6.39
N ILE A 195 17.07 -24.29 -6.68
CA ILE A 195 17.58 -24.22 -8.07
C ILE A 195 17.20 -25.45 -8.90
N SER A 196 17.10 -26.63 -8.23
CA SER A 196 16.69 -27.89 -8.87
C SER A 196 15.33 -27.82 -9.54
N LEU A 197 14.44 -26.93 -9.09
CA LEU A 197 13.13 -26.71 -9.76
C LEU A 197 13.34 -26.13 -11.18
N TYR A 198 14.26 -25.19 -11.31
CA TYR A 198 14.61 -24.60 -12.61
C TYR A 198 15.36 -25.59 -13.50
N GLU A 199 16.33 -26.35 -12.92
CA GLU A 199 17.10 -27.36 -13.64
C GLU A 199 16.22 -28.47 -14.18
N SER A 200 15.27 -29.00 -13.37
CA SER A 200 14.30 -30.01 -13.80
C SER A 200 13.42 -29.49 -14.95
N ALA A 201 12.92 -28.26 -14.83
CA ALA A 201 12.14 -27.66 -15.90
C ALA A 201 12.96 -27.49 -17.20
N LYS A 202 14.26 -27.22 -17.09
CA LYS A 202 15.17 -27.18 -18.23
C LYS A 202 15.38 -28.53 -18.89
N LEU A 203 15.52 -29.59 -18.10
CA LEU A 203 15.61 -30.97 -18.62
C LEU A 203 14.34 -31.37 -19.38
N ASP A 204 13.18 -30.88 -18.93
CA ASP A 204 11.89 -31.05 -19.62
C ASP A 204 11.72 -30.13 -20.85
N GLY A 205 12.76 -29.42 -21.28
CA GLY A 205 12.73 -28.54 -22.47
C GLY A 205 12.00 -27.20 -22.23
N CYS A 206 11.75 -26.82 -20.99
CA CYS A 206 11.06 -25.56 -20.66
C CYS A 206 11.97 -24.35 -20.97
N SER A 207 11.50 -23.41 -21.80
CA SER A 207 12.19 -22.15 -22.03
C SER A 207 12.12 -21.24 -20.79
N ASN A 208 13.05 -20.28 -20.67
CA ASN A 208 13.10 -19.34 -19.54
C ASN A 208 11.78 -18.57 -19.38
N LEU A 209 11.23 -18.06 -20.49
CA LEU A 209 9.98 -17.31 -20.46
C LEU A 209 8.81 -18.19 -20.04
N LYS A 210 8.75 -19.44 -20.53
CA LYS A 210 7.74 -20.43 -20.14
C LYS A 210 7.86 -20.74 -18.64
N PHE A 211 9.08 -20.92 -18.12
CA PHE A 211 9.32 -21.13 -16.69
C PHE A 211 8.81 -19.97 -15.84
N ILE A 212 9.11 -18.72 -16.24
CA ILE A 212 8.64 -17.53 -15.54
C ILE A 212 7.11 -17.50 -15.51
N VAL A 213 6.46 -17.61 -16.67
CA VAL A 213 5.01 -17.40 -16.79
C VAL A 213 4.21 -18.56 -16.21
N MET A 214 4.63 -19.82 -16.44
CA MET A 214 3.85 -21.00 -16.07
C MET A 214 4.18 -21.55 -14.67
N ILE A 215 5.38 -21.27 -14.16
CA ILE A 215 5.84 -21.84 -12.88
C ILE A 215 6.08 -20.73 -11.87
N LEU A 216 6.96 -19.77 -12.17
CA LEU A 216 7.43 -18.81 -11.20
C LEU A 216 6.35 -17.79 -10.79
N LEU A 217 5.66 -17.18 -11.75
CA LEU A 217 4.60 -16.20 -11.47
C LEU A 217 3.43 -16.83 -10.67
N PRO A 218 2.90 -18.00 -11.01
CA PRO A 218 1.88 -18.66 -10.20
C PRO A 218 2.32 -19.00 -8.78
N LEU A 219 3.57 -19.43 -8.59
CA LEU A 219 4.12 -19.73 -7.27
C LEU A 219 4.35 -18.47 -6.42
N THR A 220 4.60 -17.33 -7.04
CA THR A 220 4.89 -16.04 -6.38
C THR A 220 3.70 -15.07 -6.40
N LYS A 221 2.47 -15.54 -6.61
CA LYS A 221 1.26 -14.69 -6.69
C LYS A 221 1.07 -13.78 -5.49
N SER A 222 1.51 -14.18 -4.28
CA SER A 222 1.46 -13.33 -3.09
C SER A 222 2.43 -12.15 -3.17
N ALA A 223 3.64 -12.36 -3.71
CA ALA A 223 4.61 -11.30 -3.95
C ALA A 223 4.14 -10.34 -5.05
N ILE A 224 3.59 -10.90 -6.14
CA ILE A 224 2.99 -10.11 -7.23
C ILE A 224 1.87 -9.23 -6.70
N GLY A 225 0.95 -9.79 -5.89
CA GLY A 225 -0.14 -9.03 -5.29
C GLY A 225 0.36 -7.92 -4.34
N ALA A 226 1.37 -8.20 -3.51
CA ALA A 226 1.97 -7.19 -2.65
C ALA A 226 2.63 -6.07 -3.46
N MET A 227 3.40 -6.42 -4.48
CA MET A 227 4.04 -5.46 -5.38
C MET A 227 3.02 -4.64 -6.16
N ALA A 228 1.95 -5.27 -6.65
CA ALA A 228 0.89 -4.61 -7.39
C ALA A 228 0.22 -3.51 -6.56
N VAL A 229 -0.18 -3.83 -5.31
CA VAL A 229 -0.80 -2.86 -4.41
C VAL A 229 0.17 -1.74 -4.05
N TYR A 230 1.40 -2.09 -3.70
CA TYR A 230 2.44 -1.11 -3.36
C TYR A 230 2.69 -0.13 -4.53
N THR A 231 2.96 -0.67 -5.72
CA THR A 231 3.24 0.15 -6.91
C THR A 231 2.04 1.00 -7.32
N PHE A 232 0.85 0.42 -7.31
CA PHE A 232 -0.36 1.15 -7.68
C PHE A 232 -0.60 2.34 -6.75
N ILE A 233 -0.53 2.14 -5.43
CA ILE A 233 -0.74 3.22 -4.44
C ILE A 233 0.33 4.31 -4.60
N ASN A 234 1.60 3.95 -4.80
CA ASN A 234 2.66 4.94 -5.02
C ASN A 234 2.43 5.74 -6.31
N ALA A 235 2.11 5.08 -7.42
CA ALA A 235 1.84 5.75 -8.68
C ALA A 235 0.56 6.61 -8.62
N TRP A 236 -0.49 6.13 -7.96
CA TRP A 236 -1.72 6.89 -7.73
C TRP A 236 -1.49 8.19 -6.95
N ASN A 237 -0.61 8.16 -5.96
CA ASN A 237 -0.28 9.33 -5.13
C ASN A 237 0.81 10.23 -5.73
N MET A 238 1.31 9.92 -6.91
CA MET A 238 2.34 10.69 -7.57
C MET A 238 1.81 12.08 -7.97
N TYR A 239 2.49 13.14 -7.49
CA TYR A 239 2.11 14.53 -7.72
C TYR A 239 3.16 15.30 -8.52
N MET A 240 4.40 15.33 -8.03
CA MET A 240 5.45 16.22 -8.53
C MET A 240 5.81 15.96 -10.00
N TRP A 241 5.98 14.68 -10.37
CA TRP A 241 6.29 14.34 -11.74
C TRP A 241 5.17 14.69 -12.73
N PRO A 242 3.91 14.23 -12.52
CA PRO A 242 2.81 14.66 -13.38
C PRO A 242 2.64 16.18 -13.46
N LEU A 243 2.85 16.91 -12.34
CA LEU A 243 2.75 18.37 -12.34
C LEU A 243 3.75 19.03 -13.29
N LEU A 244 4.97 18.50 -13.37
CA LEU A 244 6.03 19.04 -14.20
C LEU A 244 5.82 18.72 -15.69
N VAL A 245 5.31 17.51 -16.00
CA VAL A 245 5.32 16.99 -17.38
C VAL A 245 3.97 17.08 -18.10
N THR A 246 2.90 17.48 -17.40
CA THR A 246 1.56 17.65 -18.01
C THR A 246 1.10 19.11 -17.98
N GLY A 247 0.71 19.63 -19.13
CA GLY A 247 0.20 21.00 -19.28
C GLY A 247 -1.32 21.07 -19.48
N SER A 248 -1.90 20.08 -20.17
CA SER A 248 -3.31 20.09 -20.55
C SER A 248 -4.20 19.35 -19.55
N ASN A 249 -5.46 19.76 -19.45
CA ASN A 249 -6.47 19.03 -18.68
C ASN A 249 -6.72 17.60 -19.22
N ASN A 250 -6.27 17.29 -20.44
CA ASN A 250 -6.40 15.96 -21.01
C ASN A 250 -5.43 14.94 -20.36
N MET A 251 -4.27 15.39 -19.84
CA MET A 251 -3.21 14.53 -19.32
C MET A 251 -2.99 14.65 -17.82
N ARG A 252 -3.52 15.68 -17.18
CA ARG A 252 -3.39 15.85 -15.71
C ARG A 252 -3.95 14.68 -14.94
N THR A 253 -3.29 14.40 -13.81
CA THR A 253 -3.68 13.35 -12.87
C THR A 253 -4.54 13.88 -11.73
N VAL A 254 -5.15 12.99 -10.97
CA VAL A 254 -6.09 13.33 -9.91
C VAL A 254 -5.44 14.17 -8.79
N GLN A 255 -4.17 13.94 -8.48
CA GLN A 255 -3.46 14.71 -7.44
C GLN A 255 -3.29 16.19 -7.86
N ILE A 256 -3.03 16.43 -9.15
CA ILE A 256 -3.01 17.80 -9.71
C ILE A 256 -4.42 18.41 -9.66
N GLY A 257 -5.44 17.62 -9.99
CA GLY A 257 -6.84 18.08 -9.94
C GLY A 257 -7.25 18.62 -8.58
N ILE A 258 -6.80 17.97 -7.49
CA ILE A 258 -7.05 18.47 -6.12
C ILE A 258 -6.35 19.80 -5.88
N SER A 259 -5.06 19.90 -6.24
CA SER A 259 -4.33 21.15 -6.03
C SER A 259 -4.93 22.32 -6.82
N MET A 260 -5.59 22.04 -7.96
CA MET A 260 -6.31 23.06 -8.71
C MET A 260 -7.59 23.53 -8.01
N LEU A 261 -8.23 22.70 -7.19
CA LEU A 261 -9.40 23.09 -6.40
C LEU A 261 -9.05 24.08 -5.29
N ASP A 262 -7.81 24.06 -4.80
CA ASP A 262 -7.33 24.97 -3.76
C ASP A 262 -7.13 26.41 -4.27
N SER A 263 -6.92 26.59 -5.58
CA SER A 263 -6.53 27.87 -6.18
C SER A 263 -7.70 28.78 -6.56
N VAL A 264 -8.97 28.34 -6.42
CA VAL A 264 -10.11 28.98 -7.08
C VAL A 264 -10.78 30.06 -6.24
N ASP A 265 -10.73 30.03 -4.92
CA ASP A 265 -11.20 31.11 -4.01
C ASP A 265 -11.08 30.71 -2.53
N SER A 266 -11.22 31.66 -1.58
CA SER A 266 -11.25 31.39 -0.13
C SER A 266 -12.40 30.48 0.34
N GLN A 267 -13.38 30.21 -0.51
CA GLN A 267 -14.43 29.20 -0.30
C GLN A 267 -13.96 27.77 -0.68
N SER A 268 -12.73 27.60 -1.15
CA SER A 268 -12.26 26.37 -1.79
C SER A 268 -11.89 25.24 -0.84
N ILE A 269 -11.74 25.48 0.46
CA ILE A 269 -11.34 24.42 1.42
C ILE A 269 -12.37 23.29 1.44
N THR A 270 -13.67 23.58 1.53
CA THR A 270 -14.72 22.54 1.52
C THR A 270 -14.75 21.79 0.19
N LEU A 271 -14.50 22.51 -0.91
CA LEU A 271 -14.43 21.97 -2.26
C LEU A 271 -13.21 21.04 -2.44
N MET A 272 -12.05 21.51 -2.01
CA MET A 272 -10.81 20.74 -2.03
C MET A 272 -10.93 19.46 -1.18
N ILE A 273 -11.46 19.56 0.05
CA ILE A 273 -11.66 18.40 0.93
C ILE A 273 -12.68 17.43 0.32
N ALA A 274 -13.74 17.90 -0.33
CA ALA A 274 -14.65 17.03 -1.06
C ALA A 274 -13.94 16.29 -2.20
N GLY A 275 -13.05 16.96 -2.93
CA GLY A 275 -12.16 16.36 -3.91
C GLY A 275 -11.26 15.27 -3.28
N VAL A 276 -10.61 15.59 -2.17
CA VAL A 276 -9.77 14.64 -1.42
C VAL A 276 -10.57 13.40 -0.99
N VAL A 277 -11.76 13.59 -0.42
CA VAL A 277 -12.65 12.47 -0.01
C VAL A 277 -12.97 11.56 -1.20
N MET A 278 -13.27 12.14 -2.36
CA MET A 278 -13.57 11.34 -3.56
C MET A 278 -12.41 10.47 -4.01
N ILE A 279 -11.18 10.99 -3.98
CA ILE A 279 -10.02 10.23 -4.47
C ILE A 279 -9.43 9.25 -3.45
N ILE A 280 -9.75 9.42 -2.18
CA ILE A 280 -9.39 8.43 -1.15
C ILE A 280 -10.17 7.12 -1.37
N ILE A 281 -11.40 7.18 -1.90
CA ILE A 281 -12.24 6.00 -2.14
C ILE A 281 -11.54 4.95 -3.03
N PRO A 282 -11.01 5.27 -4.22
CA PRO A 282 -10.24 4.31 -5.02
C PRO A 282 -9.02 3.74 -4.29
N SER A 283 -8.26 4.58 -3.58
CA SER A 283 -7.06 4.14 -2.83
C SER A 283 -7.43 3.14 -1.74
N ILE A 284 -8.45 3.43 -0.94
CA ILE A 284 -8.94 2.54 0.12
C ILE A 284 -9.49 1.24 -0.49
N SER A 285 -10.25 1.32 -1.60
CA SER A 285 -10.80 0.15 -2.27
C SER A 285 -9.69 -0.82 -2.73
N ILE A 286 -8.65 -0.31 -3.37
CA ILE A 286 -7.51 -1.11 -3.80
C ILE A 286 -6.76 -1.69 -2.61
N PHE A 287 -6.57 -0.90 -1.55
CA PHE A 287 -5.95 -1.39 -0.32
C PHE A 287 -6.77 -2.52 0.32
N ILE A 288 -8.09 -2.38 0.44
CA ILE A 288 -8.97 -3.42 1.01
C ILE A 288 -8.90 -4.71 0.17
N ILE A 289 -8.92 -4.60 -1.16
CA ILE A 289 -8.80 -5.76 -2.05
C ILE A 289 -7.44 -6.43 -1.90
N GLY A 290 -6.37 -5.63 -1.81
CA GLY A 290 -4.98 -6.09 -1.81
C GLY A 290 -4.36 -6.36 -0.44
N GLN A 291 -4.98 -5.98 0.69
CA GLN A 291 -4.38 -6.09 2.03
C GLN A 291 -3.94 -7.51 2.41
N LYS A 292 -4.71 -8.54 1.98
CA LYS A 292 -4.34 -9.94 2.25
C LYS A 292 -3.04 -10.33 1.54
N GLN A 293 -2.84 -9.86 0.32
CA GLN A 293 -1.63 -10.09 -0.46
C GLN A 293 -0.43 -9.36 0.15
N LEU A 294 -0.62 -8.09 0.57
CA LEU A 294 0.41 -7.32 1.28
C LEU A 294 0.89 -8.04 2.54
N ILE A 295 -0.03 -8.45 3.40
CA ILE A 295 0.29 -9.16 4.65
C ILE A 295 1.02 -10.47 4.36
N ARG A 296 0.53 -11.29 3.44
CA ARG A 296 1.16 -12.56 3.06
C ARG A 296 2.53 -12.35 2.41
N GLY A 297 2.66 -11.35 1.54
CA GLY A 297 3.92 -11.01 0.88
C GLY A 297 5.01 -10.59 1.86
N MET A 298 4.68 -9.76 2.85
CA MET A 298 5.63 -9.28 3.86
C MET A 298 6.08 -10.39 4.82
N PHE A 299 5.20 -11.33 5.18
CA PHE A 299 5.51 -12.38 6.15
C PHE A 299 6.12 -13.65 5.55
N SER A 300 5.96 -13.91 4.25
CA SER A 300 6.53 -15.11 3.62
C SER A 300 8.07 -15.09 3.55
N GLY A 301 8.69 -13.90 3.65
CA GLY A 301 10.15 -13.75 3.78
C GLY A 301 10.68 -13.78 5.24
N ALA A 302 9.80 -13.68 6.24
CA ALA A 302 10.18 -13.55 7.65
C ALA A 302 10.08 -14.84 8.44
N VAL A 303 9.42 -15.87 7.92
CA VAL A 303 9.30 -17.17 8.59
C VAL A 303 10.35 -18.12 8.02
N LYS A 304 11.58 -18.03 8.53
CA LYS A 304 12.50 -19.16 8.57
C LYS A 304 12.12 -19.96 9.83
N GLY A 305 11.30 -21.01 9.64
CA GLY A 305 11.10 -22.02 10.65
C GLY A 305 12.33 -22.89 10.76
#